data_a24e66ec6a318b6c2855f5beb0e25914
#
_entry.id   a24e66ec6a318b6c2855f5beb0e25914
#
_cell.length_a   1.000
_cell.length_b   1.000
_cell.length_c   1.000
_cell.angle_alpha   90.00
_cell.angle_beta   90.00
_cell.angle_gamma   90.00
#
_symmetry.space_group_name_H-M   'P 1'
#
loop_
_entity.id
_entity.type
_entity.pdbx_description
1 polymer ?
#
loop_
_entity_poly.entity_id
_entity_poly.type
_entity_poly.pdbx_seq_one_letter_code
_entity_poly.pdbx_strand_id
1 'polypeptide(L)'
;MQEESHFLIVGLGLLGGSYAQGLKRKGFHVSALDINPESIAYALKQGWIDEGAVGFDETLVRQADSVVFGLYPQALLEWIDQYQDSFAPGTRITDVTGVKEQIVTQVQGKLRP
;
A
#
# COMPACT_ATOMS: atom_id res chain seq x y z
N MET A 1 18.24 -5.27 10.42
CA MET A 1 17.13 -4.47 10.74
C MET A 1 16.75 -3.55 9.61
N GLN A 2 15.56 -3.22 9.56
CA GLN A 2 15.00 -2.60 8.37
C GLN A 2 14.61 -1.17 8.60
N GLU A 3 15.49 -0.39 9.20
CA GLU A 3 15.16 1.01 9.37
C GLU A 3 14.98 1.71 8.05
N GLU A 4 15.38 1.05 6.96
CA GLU A 4 15.17 1.62 5.63
C GLU A 4 13.97 1.02 4.93
N SER A 5 13.12 0.32 5.65
CA SER A 5 11.96 -0.29 5.05
C SER A 5 11.07 0.76 4.40
N HIS A 6 10.60 0.42 3.21
CA HIS A 6 9.72 1.25 2.43
C HIS A 6 8.33 0.63 2.45
N PHE A 7 7.37 1.39 2.91
CA PHE A 7 5.97 0.96 2.94
C PHE A 7 5.20 1.67 1.84
N LEU A 8 4.38 0.92 1.14
CA LEU A 8 3.47 1.49 0.15
C LEU A 8 2.05 1.28 0.64
N ILE A 9 1.29 2.37 0.72
CA ILE A 9 -0.13 2.31 1.08
C ILE A 9 -0.92 2.41 -0.21
N VAL A 10 -1.74 1.41 -0.49
CA VAL A 10 -2.64 1.45 -1.63
C VAL A 10 -4.03 1.74 -1.10
N GLY A 11 -4.51 2.95 -1.36
CA GLY A 11 -5.80 3.39 -0.83
C GLY A 11 -5.63 4.17 0.46
N LEU A 12 -5.75 5.50 0.35
CA LEU A 12 -5.50 6.40 1.47
C LEU A 12 -6.74 6.76 2.28
N GLY A 13 -7.85 6.10 2.09
CA GLY A 13 -9.04 6.42 2.87
C GLY A 13 -8.74 6.47 4.36
N LEU A 14 -9.77 6.42 5.17
CA LEU A 14 -9.63 6.62 6.60
C LEU A 14 -8.60 5.66 7.22
N LEU A 15 -8.72 4.38 6.92
CA LEU A 15 -7.80 3.40 7.51
C LEU A 15 -6.40 3.50 6.93
N GLY A 16 -6.30 3.65 5.61
CA GLY A 16 -5.00 3.77 4.97
C GLY A 16 -4.26 5.02 5.44
N GLY A 17 -4.97 6.13 5.57
CA GLY A 17 -4.37 7.35 6.05
C GLY A 17 -3.86 7.24 7.48
N SER A 18 -4.63 6.59 8.35
CA SER A 18 -4.20 6.37 9.73
C SER A 18 -2.97 5.49 9.78
N TYR A 19 -2.94 4.46 8.96
CA TYR A 19 -1.80 3.55 8.92
C TYR A 19 -0.54 4.30 8.47
N ALA A 20 -0.69 5.14 7.44
CA ALA A 20 0.44 5.92 6.94
C ALA A 20 1.01 6.82 8.03
N GLN A 21 0.14 7.49 8.77
CA GLN A 21 0.58 8.36 9.85
C GLN A 21 1.35 7.59 10.92
N GLY A 22 0.86 6.41 11.27
CA GLY A 22 1.52 5.59 12.26
C GLY A 22 2.92 5.16 11.83
N LEU A 23 3.04 4.78 10.56
CA LEU A 23 4.34 4.37 10.01
C LEU A 23 5.32 5.54 9.96
N LYS A 24 4.83 6.72 9.60
CA LYS A 24 5.70 7.90 9.58
C LYS A 24 6.19 8.24 10.97
N ARG A 25 5.33 8.12 11.97
CA ARG A 25 5.76 8.38 13.35
C ARG A 25 6.85 7.43 13.81
N LYS A 26 6.91 6.24 13.22
CA LYS A 26 7.95 5.27 13.53
C LYS A 26 9.21 5.46 12.70
N GLY A 27 9.22 6.42 11.81
CA GLY A 27 10.40 6.73 11.03
C GLY A 27 10.57 5.99 9.72
N PHE A 28 9.55 5.28 9.28
CA PHE A 28 9.62 4.56 8.00
C PHE A 28 9.40 5.48 6.82
N HIS A 29 9.92 5.08 5.68
CA HIS A 29 9.61 5.73 4.41
C HIS A 29 8.23 5.23 3.94
N VAL A 30 7.33 6.14 3.63
CA VAL A 30 5.96 5.78 3.26
C VAL A 30 5.62 6.41 1.92
N SER A 31 5.17 5.58 1.00
CA SER A 31 4.62 6.02 -0.29
C SER A 31 3.16 5.64 -0.35
N ALA A 32 2.42 6.23 -1.27
CA ALA A 32 1.00 5.90 -1.40
C ALA A 32 0.53 5.98 -2.83
N LEU A 33 -0.46 5.15 -3.14
CA LEU A 33 -1.21 5.21 -4.38
C LEU A 33 -2.67 5.40 -4.05
N ASP A 34 -3.34 6.26 -4.80
CA ASP A 34 -4.78 6.47 -4.65
C ASP A 34 -5.30 7.01 -5.97
N ILE A 35 -6.53 6.64 -6.30
CA ILE A 35 -7.14 7.15 -7.54
C ILE A 35 -7.58 8.59 -7.39
N ASN A 36 -7.67 9.10 -6.17
CA ASN A 36 -8.11 10.45 -5.90
C ASN A 36 -6.91 11.37 -5.73
N PRO A 37 -6.67 12.30 -6.68
CA PRO A 37 -5.51 13.19 -6.57
C PRO A 37 -5.53 14.06 -5.31
N GLU A 38 -6.72 14.41 -4.83
CA GLU A 38 -6.80 15.25 -3.63
C GLU A 38 -6.32 14.50 -2.39
N SER A 39 -6.58 13.20 -2.33
CA SER A 39 -6.08 12.40 -1.20
C SER A 39 -4.56 12.38 -1.17
N ILE A 40 -3.94 12.21 -2.33
CA ILE A 40 -2.49 12.21 -2.42
C ILE A 40 -1.93 13.57 -2.04
N ALA A 41 -2.50 14.64 -2.59
CA ALA A 41 -2.01 15.99 -2.31
C ALA A 41 -2.12 16.32 -0.83
N TYR A 42 -3.23 15.95 -0.22
CA TYR A 42 -3.44 16.23 1.20
C TYR A 42 -2.44 15.47 2.06
N ALA A 43 -2.24 14.19 1.76
CA ALA A 43 -1.31 13.38 2.54
C ALA A 43 0.12 13.88 2.43
N LEU A 44 0.52 14.32 1.25
CA LEU A 44 1.85 14.92 1.07
C LEU A 44 1.97 16.20 1.88
N LYS A 45 0.94 17.04 1.82
CA LYS A 45 0.96 18.31 2.53
C LYS A 45 1.05 18.11 4.03
N GLN A 46 0.37 17.10 4.55
CA GLN A 46 0.35 16.83 5.99
C GLN A 46 1.59 16.07 6.45
N GLY A 47 2.42 15.62 5.54
CA GLY A 47 3.59 14.83 5.92
C GLY A 47 3.27 13.39 6.28
N TRP A 48 2.12 12.91 5.86
CA TRP A 48 1.73 11.52 6.13
C TRP A 48 2.47 10.55 5.23
N ILE A 49 2.89 11.00 4.06
CA ILE A 49 3.63 10.17 3.10
C ILE A 49 4.79 10.99 2.56
N ASP A 50 5.81 10.29 2.09
CA ASP A 50 6.98 10.91 1.49
C ASP A 50 6.83 11.07 -0.01
N GLU A 51 6.13 10.13 -0.65
CA GLU A 51 5.89 10.13 -2.08
C GLU A 51 4.51 9.62 -2.34
N GLY A 52 3.93 10.02 -3.46
CA GLY A 52 2.62 9.52 -3.82
C GLY A 52 2.38 9.64 -5.30
N ALA A 53 1.47 8.83 -5.81
CA ALA A 53 1.07 8.87 -7.20
C ALA A 53 -0.41 8.59 -7.32
N VAL A 54 -1.02 9.16 -8.35
CA VAL A 54 -2.43 8.96 -8.64
C VAL A 54 -2.55 7.75 -9.57
N GLY A 55 -3.37 6.79 -9.16
CA GLY A 55 -3.55 5.58 -9.95
C GLY A 55 -2.47 4.56 -9.63
N PHE A 56 -1.61 4.26 -10.58
CA PHE A 56 -0.59 3.24 -10.42
C PHE A 56 0.78 3.80 -10.76
N ASP A 57 1.80 3.37 -10.03
CA ASP A 57 3.17 3.75 -10.29
C ASP A 57 4.06 2.55 -10.00
N GLU A 58 4.62 1.98 -11.05
CA GLU A 58 5.39 0.75 -10.92
C GLU A 58 6.63 0.94 -10.06
N THR A 59 7.27 2.11 -10.16
CA THR A 59 8.47 2.36 -9.38
C THR A 59 8.18 2.30 -7.89
N LEU A 60 7.09 2.92 -7.45
CA LEU A 60 6.73 2.88 -6.05
C LEU A 60 6.41 1.47 -5.58
N VAL A 61 5.75 0.69 -6.42
CA VAL A 61 5.44 -0.70 -6.06
C VAL A 61 6.71 -1.52 -5.93
N ARG A 62 7.64 -1.38 -6.86
CA ARG A 62 8.86 -2.17 -6.83
C ARG A 62 9.78 -1.80 -5.68
N GLN A 63 9.73 -0.55 -5.25
CA GLN A 63 10.56 -0.11 -4.13
C GLN A 63 10.04 -0.58 -2.77
N ALA A 64 8.80 -1.01 -2.71
CA ALA A 64 8.17 -1.30 -1.44
C ALA A 64 8.63 -2.65 -0.88
N ASP A 65 9.00 -2.66 0.38
CA ASP A 65 9.26 -3.89 1.12
C ASP A 65 7.96 -4.48 1.64
N SER A 66 7.00 -3.60 1.92
CA SER A 66 5.69 -4.00 2.41
C SER A 66 4.64 -3.15 1.72
N VAL A 67 3.54 -3.77 1.33
CA VAL A 67 2.40 -3.08 0.72
C VAL A 67 1.21 -3.26 1.63
N VAL A 68 0.59 -2.14 2.01
CA VAL A 68 -0.54 -2.13 2.91
C VAL A 68 -1.76 -1.69 2.10
N PHE A 69 -2.79 -2.53 2.08
CA PHE A 69 -3.98 -2.25 1.31
C PHE A 69 -5.09 -1.70 2.20
N GLY A 70 -5.52 -0.48 1.87
CA GLY A 70 -6.69 0.12 2.50
C GLY A 70 -7.87 0.14 1.54
N LEU A 71 -8.04 -0.92 0.79
CA LEU A 71 -9.10 -1.05 -0.21
C LEU A 71 -10.17 -2.02 0.28
N TYR A 72 -11.39 -1.83 -0.20
CA TYR A 72 -12.42 -2.82 0.02
C TYR A 72 -12.05 -4.13 -0.69
N PRO A 73 -12.57 -5.26 -0.23
CA PRO A 73 -12.11 -6.57 -0.73
C PRO A 73 -12.18 -6.72 -2.25
N GLN A 74 -13.25 -6.26 -2.86
CA GLN A 74 -13.37 -6.40 -4.32
C GLN A 74 -12.29 -5.61 -5.03
N ALA A 75 -12.07 -4.37 -4.61
CA ALA A 75 -11.05 -3.54 -5.22
C ALA A 75 -9.65 -4.10 -4.97
N LEU A 76 -9.44 -4.67 -3.79
CA LEU A 76 -8.15 -5.29 -3.47
C LEU A 76 -7.85 -6.44 -4.41
N LEU A 77 -8.81 -7.32 -4.61
CA LEU A 77 -8.59 -8.48 -5.48
C LEU A 77 -8.36 -8.06 -6.92
N GLU A 78 -9.10 -7.04 -7.38
CA GLU A 78 -8.89 -6.52 -8.73
C GLU A 78 -7.52 -5.90 -8.88
N TRP A 79 -7.08 -5.18 -7.87
CA TRP A 79 -5.76 -4.55 -7.89
C TRP A 79 -4.66 -5.62 -7.97
N ILE A 80 -4.75 -6.63 -7.12
CA ILE A 80 -3.78 -7.72 -7.12
C ILE A 80 -3.76 -8.44 -8.45
N ASP A 81 -4.95 -8.73 -8.98
CA ASP A 81 -5.04 -9.44 -10.25
C ASP A 81 -4.35 -8.67 -11.37
N GLN A 82 -4.47 -7.36 -11.35
CA GLN A 82 -3.93 -6.52 -12.41
C GLN A 82 -2.44 -6.26 -12.24
N TYR A 83 -1.97 -6.09 -11.01
CA TYR A 83 -0.63 -5.55 -10.79
C TYR A 83 0.32 -6.49 -10.02
N GLN A 84 -0.06 -7.73 -9.79
CA GLN A 84 0.76 -8.60 -8.95
C GLN A 84 2.18 -8.79 -9.48
N ASP A 85 2.38 -8.68 -10.78
CA ASP A 85 3.71 -8.87 -11.36
C ASP A 85 4.65 -7.71 -11.10
N SER A 86 4.12 -6.61 -10.57
CA SER A 86 4.94 -5.43 -10.29
C SER A 86 5.59 -5.48 -8.92
N PHE A 87 5.21 -6.43 -8.07
CA PHE A 87 5.82 -6.55 -6.76
C PHE A 87 7.27 -7.02 -6.87
N ALA A 88 8.13 -6.48 -6.01
CA ALA A 88 9.47 -7.00 -5.88
C ALA A 88 9.41 -8.38 -5.19
N PRO A 89 10.40 -9.23 -5.44
CA PRO A 89 10.44 -10.51 -4.72
C PRO A 89 10.48 -10.30 -3.21
N GLY A 90 9.68 -11.07 -2.50
CA GLY A 90 9.65 -11.00 -1.04
C GLY A 90 8.82 -9.89 -0.46
N THR A 91 8.05 -9.18 -1.28
CA THR A 91 7.18 -8.13 -0.78
C THR A 91 6.13 -8.69 0.17
N ARG A 92 5.97 -8.04 1.32
CA ARG A 92 4.94 -8.42 2.29
C ARG A 92 3.66 -7.66 1.99
N ILE A 93 2.54 -8.34 2.20
CA ILE A 93 1.22 -7.79 1.90
C ILE A 93 0.38 -7.77 3.17
N THR A 94 -0.24 -6.63 3.45
CA THR A 94 -1.12 -6.47 4.62
C THR A 94 -2.41 -5.80 4.20
N ASP A 95 -3.51 -6.29 4.73
CA ASP A 95 -4.84 -5.70 4.50
C ASP A 95 -5.35 -5.14 5.82
N VAL A 96 -5.76 -3.87 5.81
CA VAL A 96 -6.19 -3.21 7.04
C VAL A 96 -7.71 -3.05 7.13
N THR A 97 -8.46 -3.68 6.23
CA THR A 97 -9.91 -3.45 6.19
C THR A 97 -10.70 -4.33 7.14
N GLY A 98 -10.05 -5.24 7.85
CA GLY A 98 -10.74 -6.04 8.87
C GLY A 98 -11.19 -7.41 8.44
N VAL A 99 -11.08 -7.77 7.17
CA VAL A 99 -11.39 -9.11 6.69
C VAL A 99 -10.12 -9.79 6.23
N LYS A 100 -9.06 -9.51 6.92
CA LYS A 100 -7.74 -9.75 6.38
C LYS A 100 -7.38 -11.22 6.26
N GLU A 101 -7.84 -12.08 7.14
CA GLU A 101 -7.43 -13.48 7.02
C GLU A 101 -7.89 -14.07 5.72
N GLN A 102 -9.17 -13.88 5.42
CA GLN A 102 -9.72 -14.42 4.18
C GLN A 102 -9.11 -13.76 2.97
N ILE A 103 -8.95 -12.44 3.03
CA ILE A 103 -8.41 -11.69 1.90
C ILE A 103 -6.94 -12.04 1.68
N VAL A 104 -6.17 -12.13 2.74
CA VAL A 104 -4.74 -12.47 2.62
C VAL A 104 -4.57 -13.83 1.98
N THR A 105 -5.40 -14.80 2.36
CA THR A 105 -5.32 -16.13 1.74
C THR A 105 -5.57 -16.03 0.24
N GLN A 106 -6.58 -15.28 -0.17
CA GLN A 106 -6.88 -15.12 -1.59
C GLN A 106 -5.75 -14.41 -2.33
N VAL A 107 -5.19 -13.38 -1.71
CA VAL A 107 -4.08 -12.66 -2.31
C VAL A 107 -2.90 -13.58 -2.52
N GLN A 108 -2.55 -14.36 -1.50
CA GLN A 108 -1.44 -15.29 -1.62
C GLN A 108 -1.69 -16.34 -2.69
N GLY A 109 -2.93 -16.74 -2.86
CA GLY A 109 -3.26 -17.68 -3.92
C GLY A 109 -3.12 -17.08 -5.31
N LYS A 110 -3.24 -15.76 -5.42
CA LYS A 110 -3.08 -15.07 -6.70
C LYS A 110 -1.64 -14.73 -7.02
N LEU A 111 -0.81 -14.54 -6.00
CA LEU A 111 0.57 -14.13 -6.22
C LEU A 111 1.39 -15.28 -6.76
N ARG A 112 2.33 -14.95 -7.62
CA ARG A 112 3.25 -15.95 -8.14
C ARG A 112 4.33 -16.27 -7.11
N PRO A 113 4.79 -17.51 -7.11
CA PRO A 113 5.87 -17.91 -6.18
C PRO A 113 7.13 -17.11 -6.37
#